data_c935d7a9e7426b31a20328c55140f2a0
#
_entry.id   c935d7a9e7426b31a20328c55140f2a0
#
_cell.length_a   1.000
_cell.length_b   1.000
_cell.length_c   1.000
_cell.angle_alpha   90.00
_cell.angle_beta   90.00
_cell.angle_gamma   90.00
#
_symmetry.space_group_name_H-M   'P 1'
#
loop_
_entity.id
_entity.type
_entity.pdbx_description
1 polymer ?
#
loop_
_entity_poly.entity_id
_entity_poly.type
_entity_poly.pdbx_seq_one_letter_code
_entity_poly.pdbx_strand_id
1 'polypeptide(L)'
;MNFRTEVDAIKSDLRIDHSKGIFLSGSCFAENIGKQLLQRKFNALINPLGISYNPISIQGLINAKVDDFKDFQKKEDIWFHYQLHSQFGEASEYTLKEKISQALKIQNKQLEETTTIIISYGTANVHELISSNEIVNNCHKQAASLFRKRTLSQEEIVASFQKNKIKLEEKYGKEFQFILTV
;
A
#
# COMPACT_ATOMS: atom_id res chain seq x y z
N MET A 1 -20.86 -7.11 -34.30
CA MET A 1 -20.70 -7.18 -32.83
C MET A 1 -19.55 -6.29 -32.48
N ASN A 2 -19.80 -5.31 -31.61
CA ASN A 2 -18.73 -4.45 -31.08
C ASN A 2 -18.11 -5.17 -29.86
N PHE A 3 -16.90 -5.71 -30.00
CA PHE A 3 -16.21 -6.43 -28.91
C PHE A 3 -15.46 -5.48 -27.96
N ARG A 4 -15.65 -4.17 -28.12
CA ARG A 4 -14.98 -3.14 -27.31
C ARG A 4 -16.03 -2.17 -26.78
N THR A 5 -16.02 -1.99 -25.46
CA THR A 5 -16.75 -0.89 -24.83
C THR A 5 -15.85 0.33 -24.85
N GLU A 6 -16.28 1.37 -25.55
CA GLU A 6 -15.59 2.66 -25.52
C GLU A 6 -16.04 3.42 -24.27
N VAL A 7 -15.07 3.89 -23.51
CA VAL A 7 -15.31 4.74 -22.33
C VAL A 7 -14.75 6.11 -22.63
N ASP A 8 -15.62 7.09 -22.66
CA ASP A 8 -15.21 8.49 -22.81
C ASP A 8 -14.47 8.96 -21.55
N ALA A 9 -13.19 9.23 -21.71
CA ALA A 9 -12.39 9.76 -20.62
C ALA A 9 -12.77 11.23 -20.35
N ILE A 10 -13.36 11.49 -19.18
CA ILE A 10 -13.59 12.86 -18.72
C ILE A 10 -12.24 13.51 -18.43
N LYS A 11 -11.95 14.61 -19.11
CA LYS A 11 -10.72 15.36 -18.90
C LYS A 11 -10.72 15.98 -17.51
N SER A 12 -9.73 15.64 -16.70
CA SER A 12 -9.51 16.22 -15.37
C SER A 12 -8.61 17.46 -15.47
N ASP A 13 -8.82 18.43 -14.58
CA ASP A 13 -7.91 19.57 -14.40
C ASP A 13 -6.64 19.19 -13.64
N LEU A 14 -6.62 17.99 -13.05
CA LEU A 14 -5.48 17.43 -12.37
C LEU A 14 -4.29 17.29 -13.32
N ARG A 15 -3.14 17.82 -12.92
CA ARG A 15 -1.89 17.76 -13.70
C ARG A 15 -0.85 16.99 -12.93
N ILE A 16 -0.23 16.04 -13.61
CA ILE A 16 0.95 15.33 -13.17
C ILE A 16 2.07 15.70 -14.13
N ASP A 17 3.19 16.19 -13.60
CA ASP A 17 4.36 16.58 -14.39
C ASP A 17 5.64 15.94 -13.84
N HIS A 18 6.74 16.09 -14.59
CA HIS A 18 8.02 15.47 -14.26
C HIS A 18 8.76 16.16 -13.11
N SER A 19 8.37 17.36 -12.71
CA SER A 19 9.01 18.12 -11.65
C SER A 19 8.62 17.68 -10.25
N LYS A 20 7.58 16.85 -10.13
CA LYS A 20 6.98 16.44 -8.86
C LYS A 20 7.07 14.94 -8.65
N GLY A 21 7.24 14.55 -7.40
CA GLY A 21 7.22 13.15 -7.01
C GLY A 21 5.81 12.56 -7.08
N ILE A 22 5.73 11.29 -7.47
CA ILE A 22 4.52 10.49 -7.47
C ILE A 22 4.74 9.28 -6.57
N PHE A 23 3.80 9.02 -5.69
CA PHE A 23 3.82 7.84 -4.85
C PHE A 23 2.66 6.91 -5.23
N LEU A 24 2.96 5.64 -5.49
CA LEU A 24 1.95 4.64 -5.83
C LEU A 24 1.92 3.54 -4.77
N SER A 25 0.73 3.22 -4.28
CA SER A 25 0.54 2.11 -3.35
C SER A 25 -0.75 1.34 -3.69
N GLY A 26 -0.68 0.03 -3.59
CA GLY A 26 -1.85 -0.83 -3.76
C GLY A 26 -1.60 -2.09 -4.57
N SER A 27 -2.59 -2.44 -5.40
CA SER A 27 -2.64 -3.67 -6.18
C SER A 27 -1.60 -3.73 -7.31
N CYS A 28 -1.58 -4.84 -8.04
CA CYS A 28 -0.76 -4.99 -9.24
C CYS A 28 -1.05 -3.92 -10.32
N PHE A 29 -2.24 -3.29 -10.29
CA PHE A 29 -2.54 -2.15 -11.16
C PHE A 29 -1.63 -0.95 -10.84
N ALA A 30 -1.48 -0.59 -9.56
CA ALA A 30 -0.55 0.47 -9.14
C ALA A 30 0.88 0.17 -9.60
N GLU A 31 1.31 -1.10 -9.49
CA GLU A 31 2.62 -1.53 -9.96
C GLU A 31 2.79 -1.34 -11.47
N ASN A 32 1.81 -1.76 -12.26
CA ASN A 32 1.88 -1.65 -13.72
C ASN A 32 1.86 -0.18 -14.19
N ILE A 33 0.98 0.64 -13.65
CA ILE A 33 0.93 2.08 -13.96
C ILE A 33 2.24 2.77 -13.54
N GLY A 34 2.73 2.46 -12.34
CA GLY A 34 3.99 3.02 -11.86
C GLY A 34 5.18 2.67 -12.74
N LYS A 35 5.32 1.42 -13.20
CA LYS A 35 6.35 1.02 -14.18
C LYS A 35 6.25 1.82 -15.47
N GLN A 36 5.05 2.09 -15.95
CA GLN A 36 4.85 2.93 -17.15
C GLN A 36 5.26 4.40 -16.92
N LEU A 37 4.99 4.94 -15.72
CA LEU A 37 5.43 6.28 -15.35
C LEU A 37 6.96 6.36 -15.30
N LEU A 38 7.63 5.38 -14.67
CA LEU A 38 9.09 5.30 -14.64
C LEU A 38 9.70 5.20 -16.05
N GLN A 39 9.13 4.40 -16.95
CA GLN A 39 9.57 4.31 -18.35
C GLN A 39 9.49 5.66 -19.06
N ARG A 40 8.54 6.51 -18.67
CA ARG A 40 8.36 7.87 -19.17
C ARG A 40 9.12 8.93 -18.36
N LYS A 41 10.07 8.50 -17.51
CA LYS A 41 10.96 9.36 -16.72
C LYS A 41 10.27 10.21 -15.65
N PHE A 42 9.07 9.83 -15.19
CA PHE A 42 8.48 10.44 -14.00
C PHE A 42 9.24 9.99 -12.75
N ASN A 43 9.33 10.89 -11.76
CA ASN A 43 9.86 10.57 -10.43
C ASN A 43 8.79 9.83 -9.64
N ALA A 44 8.77 8.50 -9.71
CA ALA A 44 7.74 7.66 -9.09
C ALA A 44 8.33 6.60 -8.16
N LEU A 45 7.75 6.42 -6.97
CA LEU A 45 8.02 5.30 -6.07
C LEU A 45 6.78 4.40 -6.02
N ILE A 46 6.99 3.09 -6.15
CA ILE A 46 5.93 2.11 -6.32
C ILE A 46 6.02 1.06 -5.22
N ASN A 47 4.95 0.87 -4.46
CA ASN A 47 4.80 -0.21 -3.48
C ASN A 47 6.07 -0.49 -2.65
N PRO A 48 6.69 0.50 -1.99
CA PRO A 48 7.98 0.29 -1.31
C PRO A 48 7.93 -0.78 -0.22
N LEU A 49 6.77 -1.01 0.39
CA LEU A 49 6.52 -2.08 1.37
C LEU A 49 5.79 -3.29 0.77
N GLY A 50 5.78 -3.39 -0.56
CA GLY A 50 5.18 -4.48 -1.30
C GLY A 50 3.72 -4.23 -1.70
N ILE A 51 3.21 -5.12 -2.57
CA ILE A 51 1.84 -5.08 -3.06
C ILE A 51 0.87 -5.30 -1.91
N SER A 52 -0.22 -4.54 -1.91
CA SER A 52 -1.34 -4.69 -1.00
C SER A 52 -2.65 -4.52 -1.75
N TYR A 53 -3.72 -5.17 -1.29
CA TYR A 53 -4.99 -5.19 -2.02
C TYR A 53 -6.13 -4.54 -1.24
N ASN A 54 -6.14 -4.65 0.08
CA ASN A 54 -7.24 -4.14 0.89
C ASN A 54 -6.96 -2.69 1.36
N PRO A 55 -8.00 -1.85 1.44
CA PRO A 55 -7.85 -0.43 1.78
C PRO A 55 -7.14 -0.16 3.11
N ILE A 56 -7.43 -0.93 4.15
CA ILE A 56 -6.88 -0.71 5.49
C ILE A 56 -5.37 -0.94 5.50
N SER A 57 -4.91 -2.05 4.92
CA SER A 57 -3.48 -2.36 4.84
C SER A 57 -2.72 -1.35 3.96
N ILE A 58 -3.27 -0.97 2.80
CA ILE A 58 -2.65 0.02 1.91
C ILE A 58 -2.44 1.35 2.65
N GLN A 59 -3.47 1.85 3.30
CA GLN A 59 -3.42 3.14 4.02
C GLN A 59 -2.49 3.07 5.24
N GLY A 60 -2.48 1.94 5.94
CA GLY A 60 -1.56 1.68 7.03
C GLY A 60 -0.10 1.71 6.55
N LEU A 61 0.20 1.04 5.44
CA LEU A 61 1.56 1.00 4.89
C LEU A 61 2.06 2.37 4.41
N ILE A 62 1.21 3.22 3.84
CA ILE A 62 1.60 4.60 3.45
C ILE A 62 2.04 5.42 4.66
N ASN A 63 1.41 5.22 5.81
CA ASN A 63 1.69 5.93 7.06
C ASN A 63 2.66 5.18 8.00
N ALA A 64 3.18 4.03 7.58
CA ALA A 64 3.94 3.14 8.44
C ALA A 64 5.22 3.77 9.01
N LYS A 65 5.54 3.35 10.22
CA LYS A 65 6.79 3.64 10.94
C LYS A 65 7.47 2.32 11.30
N VAL A 66 8.75 2.37 11.63
CA VAL A 66 9.51 1.16 12.05
C VAL A 66 8.83 0.45 13.22
N ASP A 67 8.35 1.22 14.20
CA ASP A 67 7.72 0.69 15.42
C ASP A 67 6.34 0.04 15.18
N ASP A 68 5.76 0.18 14.00
CA ASP A 68 4.50 -0.49 13.63
C ASP A 68 4.74 -1.97 13.27
N PHE A 69 6.00 -2.35 13.02
CA PHE A 69 6.37 -3.73 12.69
C PHE A 69 6.95 -4.44 13.92
N LYS A 70 6.05 -5.08 14.66
CA LYS A 70 6.34 -5.94 15.81
C LYS A 70 5.82 -7.34 15.51
N ASP A 71 6.06 -8.28 16.42
CA ASP A 71 5.49 -9.62 16.36
C ASP A 71 5.79 -10.36 15.04
N PHE A 72 7.06 -10.32 14.64
CA PHE A 72 7.55 -11.08 13.50
C PHE A 72 7.28 -12.57 13.68
N GLN A 73 6.85 -13.20 12.59
CA GLN A 73 6.53 -14.63 12.55
C GLN A 73 7.60 -15.38 11.78
N LYS A 74 7.75 -16.67 12.11
CA LYS A 74 8.61 -17.57 11.36
C LYS A 74 7.80 -18.78 10.87
N LYS A 75 8.00 -19.14 9.61
CA LYS A 75 7.50 -20.38 9.03
C LYS A 75 8.63 -21.05 8.29
N GLU A 76 8.94 -22.30 8.66
CA GLU A 76 10.13 -22.97 8.18
C GLU A 76 11.38 -22.09 8.44
N ASP A 77 12.14 -21.75 7.42
CA ASP A 77 13.33 -20.92 7.54
C ASP A 77 13.10 -19.45 7.11
N ILE A 78 11.83 -19.00 6.95
CA ILE A 78 11.50 -17.65 6.51
C ILE A 78 10.82 -16.88 7.62
N TRP A 79 11.40 -15.73 7.96
CA TRP A 79 10.79 -14.71 8.80
C TRP A 79 9.94 -13.78 7.98
N PHE A 80 8.76 -13.41 8.46
CA PHE A 80 7.81 -12.54 7.79
C PHE A 80 7.00 -11.68 8.78
N HIS A 81 6.24 -10.73 8.25
CA HIS A 81 5.29 -9.93 9.01
C HIS A 81 3.96 -9.90 8.28
N TYR A 82 2.83 -10.05 8.99
CA TYR A 82 1.51 -10.14 8.40
C TYR A 82 1.07 -8.88 7.61
N GLN A 83 1.63 -7.72 7.92
CA GLN A 83 1.35 -6.48 7.18
C GLN A 83 2.17 -6.33 5.89
N LEU A 84 3.09 -7.24 5.60
CA LEU A 84 3.97 -7.13 4.44
C LEU A 84 3.66 -8.20 3.38
N HIS A 85 3.95 -7.86 2.14
CA HIS A 85 3.90 -8.83 1.04
C HIS A 85 4.97 -9.92 1.22
N SER A 86 4.72 -11.12 0.69
CA SER A 86 5.63 -12.26 0.83
C SER A 86 7.06 -12.02 0.30
N GLN A 87 7.25 -11.09 -0.62
CA GLN A 87 8.58 -10.68 -1.11
C GLN A 87 9.49 -10.07 -0.02
N PHE A 88 8.92 -9.71 1.13
CA PHE A 88 9.68 -9.25 2.29
C PHE A 88 10.18 -10.38 3.18
N GLY A 89 9.78 -11.62 2.89
CA GLY A 89 10.31 -12.78 3.64
C GLY A 89 11.83 -12.86 3.60
N GLU A 90 12.46 -13.14 4.76
CA GLU A 90 13.92 -13.18 4.92
C GLU A 90 14.34 -14.37 5.81
N ALA A 91 15.60 -14.80 5.66
CA ALA A 91 16.15 -15.90 6.44
C ALA A 91 16.35 -15.56 7.93
N SER A 92 16.41 -14.28 8.30
CA SER A 92 16.53 -13.85 9.68
C SER A 92 15.63 -12.67 10.00
N GLU A 93 15.21 -12.58 11.26
CA GLU A 93 14.44 -11.41 11.75
C GLU A 93 15.24 -10.10 11.60
N TYR A 94 16.54 -10.19 11.81
CA TYR A 94 17.43 -9.03 11.67
C TYR A 94 17.42 -8.49 10.24
N THR A 95 17.64 -9.35 9.25
CA THR A 95 17.63 -8.95 7.83
C THR A 95 16.27 -8.41 7.39
N LEU A 96 15.18 -8.98 7.91
CA LEU A 96 13.82 -8.48 7.66
C LEU A 96 13.63 -7.07 8.22
N LYS A 97 14.07 -6.80 9.46
CA LYS A 97 14.00 -5.48 10.08
C LYS A 97 14.81 -4.43 9.31
N GLU A 98 16.03 -4.80 8.89
CA GLU A 98 16.87 -3.93 8.06
C GLU A 98 16.20 -3.59 6.72
N LYS A 99 15.64 -4.58 6.06
CA LYS A 99 14.91 -4.39 4.79
C LYS A 99 13.71 -3.46 4.94
N ILE A 100 12.93 -3.62 6.00
CA ILE A 100 11.80 -2.73 6.32
C ILE A 100 12.29 -1.32 6.59
N SER A 101 13.33 -1.17 7.41
CA SER A 101 13.91 0.14 7.73
C SER A 101 14.38 0.88 6.49
N GLN A 102 15.06 0.18 5.58
CA GLN A 102 15.52 0.76 4.31
C GLN A 102 14.34 1.16 3.42
N ALA A 103 13.32 0.31 3.29
CA ALA A 103 12.13 0.62 2.50
C ALA A 103 11.38 1.85 3.05
N LEU A 104 11.26 1.97 4.37
CA LEU A 104 10.65 3.12 5.02
C LEU A 104 11.47 4.41 4.85
N LYS A 105 12.79 4.35 4.88
CA LYS A 105 13.65 5.51 4.57
C LYS A 105 13.42 6.01 3.15
N ILE A 106 13.38 5.11 2.18
CA ILE A 106 13.10 5.44 0.77
C ILE A 106 11.69 6.03 0.64
N GLN A 107 10.69 5.40 1.28
CA GLN A 107 9.31 5.88 1.29
C GLN A 107 9.20 7.29 1.85
N ASN A 108 9.76 7.55 3.02
CA ASN A 108 9.69 8.85 3.68
C ASN A 108 10.34 9.94 2.83
N LYS A 109 11.54 9.67 2.29
CA LYS A 109 12.22 10.61 1.40
C LYS A 109 11.39 10.92 0.15
N GLN A 110 10.79 9.92 -0.48
CA GLN A 110 9.94 10.15 -1.66
C GLN A 110 8.70 10.96 -1.31
N LEU A 111 8.07 10.69 -0.17
CA LEU A 111 6.85 11.41 0.27
C LEU A 111 7.12 12.89 0.55
N GLU A 112 8.35 13.28 0.94
CA GLU A 112 8.75 14.69 1.06
C GLU A 112 8.65 15.45 -0.27
N GLU A 113 9.01 14.81 -1.37
CA GLU A 113 8.98 15.38 -2.73
C GLU A 113 7.65 15.11 -3.46
N THR A 114 6.82 14.21 -2.95
CA THR A 114 5.57 13.78 -3.58
C THR A 114 4.50 14.87 -3.48
N THR A 115 3.79 15.09 -4.57
CA THR A 115 2.55 15.88 -4.61
C THR A 115 1.34 15.03 -4.92
N THR A 116 1.51 13.93 -5.64
CA THR A 116 0.41 13.07 -6.08
C THR A 116 0.59 11.65 -5.53
N ILE A 117 -0.45 11.16 -4.86
CA ILE A 117 -0.52 9.78 -4.36
C ILE A 117 -1.59 9.03 -5.14
N ILE A 118 -1.20 7.94 -5.78
CA ILE A 118 -2.10 7.05 -6.51
C ILE A 118 -2.32 5.80 -5.67
N ILE A 119 -3.56 5.53 -5.31
CA ILE A 119 -3.94 4.36 -4.52
C ILE A 119 -4.83 3.46 -5.38
N SER A 120 -4.46 2.19 -5.48
CA SER A 120 -5.26 1.19 -6.20
C SER A 120 -5.75 0.12 -5.24
N TYR A 121 -7.04 0.16 -4.91
CA TYR A 121 -7.70 -0.87 -4.13
C TYR A 121 -8.01 -2.08 -5.01
N GLY A 122 -7.79 -3.28 -4.49
CA GLY A 122 -8.04 -4.52 -5.23
C GLY A 122 -9.21 -5.32 -4.66
N THR A 123 -9.54 -5.16 -3.39
CA THR A 123 -10.64 -5.88 -2.73
C THR A 123 -11.03 -5.24 -1.42
N ALA A 124 -12.32 -5.28 -1.10
CA ALA A 124 -12.85 -4.96 0.22
C ALA A 124 -12.83 -6.17 1.18
N ASN A 125 -12.49 -7.37 0.68
CA ASN A 125 -12.38 -8.54 1.54
C ASN A 125 -11.05 -8.52 2.31
N VAL A 126 -11.14 -8.73 3.62
CA VAL A 126 -9.99 -8.76 4.52
C VAL A 126 -9.93 -10.06 5.31
N HIS A 127 -8.73 -10.39 5.76
CA HIS A 127 -8.51 -11.42 6.76
C HIS A 127 -8.09 -10.74 8.06
N GLU A 128 -8.69 -11.17 9.16
CA GLU A 128 -8.38 -10.73 10.51
C GLU A 128 -7.79 -11.89 11.29
N LEU A 129 -6.69 -11.66 12.00
CA LEU A 129 -6.20 -12.62 13.00
C LEU A 129 -7.24 -12.79 14.09
N ILE A 130 -7.65 -14.03 14.37
CA ILE A 130 -8.65 -14.34 15.41
C ILE A 130 -8.12 -13.96 16.79
N SER A 131 -6.80 -14.06 17.01
CA SER A 131 -6.16 -13.78 18.30
C SER A 131 -6.16 -12.29 18.67
N SER A 132 -6.05 -11.38 17.68
CA SER A 132 -5.90 -9.94 17.93
C SER A 132 -7.00 -9.09 17.28
N ASN A 133 -7.84 -9.66 16.42
CA ASN A 133 -8.77 -8.97 15.52
C ASN A 133 -8.08 -7.96 14.56
N GLU A 134 -6.80 -8.11 14.36
CA GLU A 134 -6.02 -7.25 13.47
C GLU A 134 -6.22 -7.68 12.00
N ILE A 135 -6.49 -6.70 11.13
CA ILE A 135 -6.53 -6.93 9.69
C ILE A 135 -5.11 -7.15 9.18
N VAL A 136 -4.91 -8.21 8.42
CA VAL A 136 -3.62 -8.55 7.82
C VAL A 136 -3.60 -8.26 6.33
N ASN A 137 -2.44 -7.87 5.83
CA ASN A 137 -2.21 -7.70 4.40
C ASN A 137 -2.00 -9.04 3.69
N ASN A 138 -1.30 -9.97 4.34
CA ASN A 138 -0.96 -11.27 3.76
C ASN A 138 -1.00 -12.37 4.84
N CYS A 139 -1.69 -13.46 4.55
CA CYS A 139 -1.75 -14.62 5.45
C CYS A 139 -0.49 -15.51 5.39
N HIS A 140 0.45 -15.26 4.47
CA HIS A 140 1.69 -16.02 4.29
C HIS A 140 1.50 -17.54 4.25
N LYS A 141 0.42 -18.00 3.63
CA LYS A 141 0.04 -19.42 3.55
C LYS A 141 0.00 -20.11 4.93
N GLN A 142 -0.33 -19.37 5.98
CA GLN A 142 -0.59 -19.92 7.31
C GLN A 142 -1.95 -20.66 7.34
N ALA A 143 -2.19 -21.45 8.39
CA ALA A 143 -3.44 -22.19 8.53
C ALA A 143 -4.65 -21.26 8.49
N ALA A 144 -5.65 -21.59 7.68
CA ALA A 144 -6.86 -20.78 7.52
C ALA A 144 -7.63 -20.57 8.85
N SER A 145 -7.48 -21.50 9.79
CA SER A 145 -8.07 -21.43 11.14
C SER A 145 -7.55 -20.29 12.00
N LEU A 146 -6.45 -19.65 11.62
CA LEU A 146 -5.91 -18.47 12.33
C LEU A 146 -6.65 -17.19 11.95
N PHE A 147 -7.43 -17.21 10.89
CA PHE A 147 -8.02 -16.00 10.31
C PHE A 147 -9.53 -16.09 10.20
N ARG A 148 -10.17 -14.96 10.41
CA ARG A 148 -11.57 -14.73 10.03
C ARG A 148 -11.62 -13.87 8.79
N LYS A 149 -12.39 -14.26 7.79
CA LYS A 149 -12.62 -13.46 6.58
C LYS A 149 -13.90 -12.63 6.74
N ARG A 150 -13.83 -11.35 6.39
CA ARG A 150 -14.98 -10.47 6.26
C ARG A 150 -14.82 -9.45 5.13
N THR A 151 -15.90 -8.76 4.81
CA THR A 151 -15.89 -7.64 3.88
C THR A 151 -15.93 -6.33 4.67
N LEU A 152 -15.10 -5.37 4.30
CA LEU A 152 -15.13 -4.00 4.83
C LEU A 152 -16.41 -3.31 4.37
N SER A 153 -17.02 -2.50 5.24
CA SER A 153 -18.09 -1.60 4.81
C SER A 153 -17.51 -0.37 4.10
N GLN A 154 -18.37 0.32 3.37
CA GLN A 154 -17.99 1.58 2.70
C GLN A 154 -17.55 2.63 3.73
N GLU A 155 -18.26 2.71 4.86
CA GLU A 155 -17.98 3.64 5.95
C GLU A 155 -16.61 3.37 6.58
N GLU A 156 -16.23 2.10 6.79
CA GLU A 156 -14.92 1.71 7.29
C GLU A 156 -13.81 2.17 6.34
N ILE A 157 -13.99 1.98 5.03
CA ILE A 157 -13.00 2.35 4.02
C ILE A 157 -12.82 3.86 3.98
N VAL A 158 -13.93 4.61 3.94
CA VAL A 158 -13.91 6.08 3.88
C VAL A 158 -13.32 6.67 5.16
N ALA A 159 -13.76 6.22 6.32
CA ALA A 159 -13.24 6.69 7.61
C ALA A 159 -11.74 6.42 7.76
N SER A 160 -11.30 5.24 7.35
CA SER A 160 -9.88 4.90 7.35
C SER A 160 -9.08 5.79 6.40
N PHE A 161 -9.59 6.03 5.18
CA PHE A 161 -8.94 6.92 4.23
C PHE A 161 -8.80 8.34 4.79
N GLN A 162 -9.87 8.92 5.30
CA GLN A 162 -9.86 10.27 5.85
C GLN A 162 -8.87 10.40 7.02
N LYS A 163 -8.91 9.45 7.96
CA LYS A 163 -7.97 9.42 9.09
C LYS A 163 -6.52 9.35 8.64
N ASN A 164 -6.22 8.48 7.67
CA ASN A 164 -4.85 8.28 7.19
C ASN A 164 -4.38 9.45 6.31
N LYS A 165 -5.27 10.09 5.54
CA LYS A 165 -4.99 11.32 4.79
C LYS A 165 -4.55 12.44 5.74
N ILE A 166 -5.35 12.74 6.76
CA ILE A 166 -5.03 13.79 7.75
C ILE A 166 -3.67 13.52 8.40
N LYS A 167 -3.46 12.29 8.89
CA LYS A 167 -2.20 11.90 9.53
C LYS A 167 -0.98 12.06 8.62
N LEU A 168 -1.14 11.80 7.33
CA LEU A 168 -0.08 11.95 6.36
C LEU A 168 0.22 13.42 6.07
N GLU A 169 -0.81 14.23 5.88
CA GLU A 169 -0.69 15.66 5.61
C GLU A 169 -0.10 16.42 6.80
N GLU A 170 -0.50 16.07 8.02
CA GLU A 170 0.11 16.60 9.25
C GLU A 170 1.60 16.23 9.35
N LYS A 171 1.96 14.97 9.05
CA LYS A 171 3.35 14.48 9.11
C LYS A 171 4.28 15.25 8.18
N TYR A 172 3.81 15.60 6.98
CA TYR A 172 4.63 16.27 5.95
C TYR A 172 4.36 17.78 5.84
N GLY A 173 3.39 18.32 6.59
CA GLY A 173 3.06 19.75 6.61
C GLY A 173 2.55 20.28 5.27
N LYS A 174 1.89 19.43 4.47
CA LYS A 174 1.39 19.78 3.13
C LYS A 174 0.17 18.93 2.75
N GLU A 175 -0.61 19.43 1.81
CA GLU A 175 -1.68 18.66 1.15
C GLU A 175 -1.13 17.77 0.05
N PHE A 176 -1.76 16.62 -0.14
CA PHE A 176 -1.50 15.70 -1.23
C PHE A 176 -2.70 15.60 -2.16
N GLN A 177 -2.41 15.51 -3.44
CA GLN A 177 -3.41 15.15 -4.45
C GLN A 177 -3.58 13.63 -4.48
N PHE A 178 -4.81 13.13 -4.31
CA PHE A 178 -5.09 11.71 -4.34
C PHE A 178 -5.81 11.28 -5.60
N ILE A 179 -5.33 10.22 -6.22
CA ILE A 179 -6.03 9.48 -7.28
C ILE A 179 -6.37 8.10 -6.72
N LEU A 180 -7.66 7.80 -6.62
CA LEU A 180 -8.14 6.51 -6.13
C LEU A 180 -8.67 5.70 -7.31
N THR A 181 -8.27 4.42 -7.40
CA THR A 181 -8.80 3.46 -8.36
C THR A 181 -9.32 2.22 -7.65
N VAL A 182 -10.36 1.61 -8.19
CA VAL A 182 -11.00 0.41 -7.64
C VAL A 182 -11.06 -0.65 -8.73
#